data_39ae6850ea70fd5c7aa595ffcdee5485
#
_entry.id   39ae6850ea70fd5c7aa595ffcdee5485
#
_cell.length_a   1.000
_cell.length_b   1.000
_cell.length_c   1.000
_cell.angle_alpha   90.00
_cell.angle_beta   90.00
_cell.angle_gamma   90.00
#
_symmetry.space_group_name_H-M   'P 1'
#
loop_
_entity.id
_entity.type
_entity.pdbx_description
1 polymer ?
#
loop_
_entity_poly.entity_id
_entity_poly.type
_entity_poly.pdbx_seq_one_letter_code
_entity_poly.pdbx_strand_id
1 'polypeptide(L)'
;MLDALNVGHGAVALGIGMLVGLERERKKGRNEDHAAAGLRTFAITALLGYVSMLLAGAVLVAVSSLGLVLMLCMHYRRHADKDPEVTSEIALLLVLTLGALSHHEPELAAAVGVVLTVLLALRRELHHFVLQQLSEEELRDGLMLSTVALVVLPLTPDQFLGPYNILNPRTICNLVVLLMAVGALGHIVMRLMGPRYGLPLSAIASGFASSSATIALLAHRVRQQGAAARPFAGAAVLSNLASITQFALVLSIVDRRLLDPFWSSIALGALVTLVYGVLLLAPWRAAHGGSATHPGDGAFSLWTALAITAAITGIALFSAFLLQLLGPNGVNLAAFVGGLAD
;
A
#
# COMPACT_ATOMS: atom_id res chain seq x y z
N MET A 1 30.28 -30.23 16.97
CA MET A 1 29.12 -29.34 17.04
C MET A 1 29.28 -28.12 16.12
N LEU A 2 30.42 -27.42 16.12
CA LEU A 2 30.70 -26.30 15.21
C LEU A 2 30.71 -26.71 13.72
N ASP A 3 31.25 -27.90 13.39
CA ASP A 3 31.26 -28.39 12.01
C ASP A 3 29.85 -28.68 11.44
N ALA A 4 28.94 -29.19 12.26
CA ALA A 4 27.56 -29.45 11.84
C ALA A 4 26.76 -28.16 11.59
N LEU A 5 27.02 -27.10 12.37
CA LEU A 5 26.44 -25.76 12.17
C LEU A 5 26.96 -25.13 10.87
N ASN A 6 28.26 -25.23 10.60
CA ASN A 6 28.84 -24.73 9.37
C ASN A 6 28.29 -25.44 8.12
N VAL A 7 28.08 -26.75 8.17
CA VAL A 7 27.44 -27.50 7.08
C VAL A 7 26.00 -27.05 6.86
N GLY A 8 25.25 -26.79 7.95
CA GLY A 8 23.89 -26.27 7.86
C GLY A 8 23.83 -24.89 7.19
N HIS A 9 24.73 -23.96 7.57
CA HIS A 9 24.79 -22.63 6.98
C HIS A 9 25.20 -22.69 5.49
N GLY A 10 26.13 -23.59 5.14
CA GLY A 10 26.48 -23.83 3.74
C GLY A 10 25.34 -24.41 2.91
N ALA A 11 24.49 -25.28 3.52
CA ALA A 11 23.29 -25.79 2.89
C ALA A 11 22.25 -24.69 2.64
N VAL A 12 22.11 -23.72 3.54
CA VAL A 12 21.27 -22.52 3.34
C VAL A 12 21.78 -21.70 2.15
N ALA A 13 23.10 -21.43 2.09
CA ALA A 13 23.70 -20.73 0.95
C ALA A 13 23.39 -21.45 -0.37
N LEU A 14 23.62 -22.76 -0.42
CA LEU A 14 23.31 -23.58 -1.60
C LEU A 14 21.82 -23.49 -1.95
N GLY A 15 20.93 -23.61 -0.96
CA GLY A 15 19.49 -23.51 -1.12
C GLY A 15 19.06 -22.17 -1.74
N ILE A 16 19.61 -21.06 -1.27
CA ILE A 16 19.36 -19.71 -1.84
C ILE A 16 19.79 -19.68 -3.32
N GLY A 17 21.02 -20.11 -3.62
CA GLY A 17 21.53 -20.13 -4.98
C GLY A 17 20.72 -21.03 -5.92
N MET A 18 20.27 -22.20 -5.44
CA MET A 18 19.40 -23.09 -6.20
C MET A 18 18.02 -22.50 -6.43
N LEU A 19 17.42 -21.86 -5.43
CA LEU A 19 16.08 -21.29 -5.50
C LEU A 19 16.03 -20.13 -6.51
N VAL A 20 16.98 -19.20 -6.45
CA VAL A 20 17.11 -18.11 -7.43
C VAL A 20 17.46 -18.65 -8.82
N GLY A 21 18.40 -19.60 -8.88
CA GLY A 21 18.83 -20.21 -10.12
C GLY A 21 17.74 -21.01 -10.83
N LEU A 22 16.86 -21.69 -10.08
CA LEU A 22 15.72 -22.43 -10.64
C LEU A 22 14.72 -21.48 -11.33
N GLU A 23 14.46 -20.35 -10.72
CA GLU A 23 13.60 -19.32 -11.33
C GLU A 23 14.18 -18.83 -12.65
N ARG A 24 15.50 -18.59 -12.69
CA ARG A 24 16.21 -18.15 -13.89
C ARG A 24 16.25 -19.22 -14.97
N GLU A 25 16.52 -20.47 -14.62
CA GLU A 25 16.53 -21.59 -15.57
C GLU A 25 15.14 -21.81 -16.20
N ARG A 26 14.06 -21.68 -15.41
CA ARG A 26 12.68 -21.78 -15.91
C ARG A 26 12.36 -20.72 -16.96
N LYS A 27 12.90 -19.50 -16.84
CA LYS A 27 12.71 -18.43 -17.82
C LYS A 27 13.47 -18.68 -19.11
N LYS A 28 14.71 -19.21 -19.03
CA LYS A 28 15.53 -19.55 -20.18
C LYS A 28 14.85 -20.53 -21.13
N GLY A 29 14.09 -21.50 -20.60
CA GLY A 29 13.32 -22.48 -21.39
C GLY A 29 12.09 -21.91 -22.12
N ARG A 30 11.75 -20.62 -21.92
CA ARG A 30 10.54 -19.99 -22.48
C ARG A 30 10.77 -18.93 -23.55
N ASN A 31 11.89 -18.91 -24.26
CA ASN A 31 12.27 -17.97 -25.36
C ASN A 31 13.18 -16.79 -25.01
N GLU A 32 13.83 -16.77 -23.86
CA GLU A 32 14.83 -15.73 -23.62
C GLU A 32 16.24 -16.35 -23.67
N ASP A 33 16.78 -16.46 -24.87
CA ASP A 33 18.12 -17.04 -25.16
C ASP A 33 19.32 -16.30 -24.56
N HIS A 34 19.11 -15.34 -23.65
CA HIS A 34 20.13 -14.39 -23.23
C HIS A 34 20.39 -14.30 -21.72
N ALA A 35 19.80 -15.17 -20.90
CA ALA A 35 20.11 -15.18 -19.48
C ALA A 35 21.56 -15.61 -19.24
N ALA A 36 22.41 -14.69 -18.81
CA ALA A 36 23.85 -14.88 -18.61
C ALA A 36 24.18 -16.00 -17.59
N ALA A 37 23.25 -16.38 -16.70
CA ALA A 37 23.46 -17.33 -15.62
C ALA A 37 22.23 -18.23 -15.38
N GLY A 38 22.44 -19.54 -15.24
CA GLY A 38 21.44 -20.54 -14.90
C GLY A 38 21.60 -21.10 -13.49
N LEU A 39 20.86 -22.16 -13.18
CA LEU A 39 20.82 -22.83 -11.87
C LEU A 39 22.22 -23.10 -11.29
N ARG A 40 23.12 -23.66 -12.08
CA ARG A 40 24.48 -24.01 -11.65
C ARG A 40 25.29 -22.77 -11.25
N THR A 41 25.18 -21.71 -12.06
CA THR A 41 25.95 -20.47 -11.81
C THR A 41 25.52 -19.82 -10.49
N PHE A 42 24.21 -19.69 -10.25
CA PHE A 42 23.70 -19.13 -9.00
C PHE A 42 24.07 -19.97 -7.78
N ALA A 43 23.98 -21.31 -7.88
CA ALA A 43 24.35 -22.22 -6.80
C ALA A 43 25.83 -22.12 -6.47
N ILE A 44 26.70 -22.10 -7.47
CA ILE A 44 28.15 -21.94 -7.31
C ILE A 44 28.50 -20.57 -6.73
N THR A 45 27.82 -19.51 -7.18
CA THR A 45 28.04 -18.13 -6.71
C THR A 45 27.65 -17.98 -5.24
N ALA A 46 26.55 -18.59 -4.79
CA ALA A 46 26.18 -18.61 -3.39
C ALA A 46 27.19 -19.34 -2.51
N LEU A 47 27.65 -20.52 -2.95
CA LEU A 47 28.70 -21.27 -2.26
C LEU A 47 30.03 -20.51 -2.24
N LEU A 48 30.39 -19.83 -3.35
CA LEU A 48 31.59 -18.99 -3.39
C LEU A 48 31.54 -17.90 -2.31
N GLY A 49 30.37 -17.22 -2.16
CA GLY A 49 30.18 -16.24 -1.10
C GLY A 49 30.36 -16.83 0.29
N TYR A 50 29.71 -17.97 0.57
CA TYR A 50 29.80 -18.68 1.84
C TYR A 50 31.24 -19.11 2.16
N VAL A 51 31.91 -19.80 1.23
CA VAL A 51 33.28 -20.29 1.41
C VAL A 51 34.27 -19.12 1.55
N SER A 52 34.06 -18.03 0.80
CA SER A 52 34.89 -16.83 0.92
C SER A 52 34.80 -16.23 2.33
N MET A 53 33.59 -16.16 2.89
CA MET A 53 33.38 -15.66 4.26
C MET A 53 33.99 -16.59 5.29
N LEU A 54 33.86 -17.90 5.12
CA LEU A 54 34.41 -18.92 6.02
C LEU A 54 35.94 -18.91 6.05
N LEU A 55 36.63 -18.74 4.91
CA LEU A 55 38.10 -18.87 4.80
C LEU A 55 38.84 -17.60 5.21
N ALA A 56 38.40 -16.42 4.76
CA ALA A 56 39.14 -15.17 4.95
C ALA A 56 38.25 -13.95 5.24
N GLY A 57 36.99 -14.18 5.58
CA GLY A 57 36.01 -13.13 5.95
C GLY A 57 35.72 -12.14 4.83
N ALA A 58 35.38 -10.91 5.20
CA ALA A 58 34.94 -9.86 4.30
C ALA A 58 35.94 -9.52 3.18
N VAL A 59 37.22 -9.70 3.41
CA VAL A 59 38.27 -9.39 2.41
C VAL A 59 38.12 -10.32 1.19
N LEU A 60 37.98 -11.62 1.42
CA LEU A 60 37.85 -12.58 0.31
C LEU A 60 36.49 -12.45 -0.39
N VAL A 61 35.43 -12.10 0.35
CA VAL A 61 34.13 -11.79 -0.23
C VAL A 61 34.23 -10.58 -1.17
N ALA A 62 34.94 -9.51 -0.76
CA ALA A 62 35.15 -8.33 -1.59
C ALA A 62 35.96 -8.66 -2.87
N VAL A 63 37.02 -9.47 -2.73
CA VAL A 63 37.81 -9.93 -3.91
C VAL A 63 36.99 -10.80 -4.85
N SER A 64 36.18 -11.73 -4.32
CA SER A 64 35.29 -12.58 -5.11
C SER A 64 34.21 -11.76 -5.81
N SER A 65 33.62 -10.76 -5.12
CA SER A 65 32.66 -9.83 -5.71
C SER A 65 33.28 -9.02 -6.84
N LEU A 66 34.49 -8.49 -6.65
CA LEU A 66 35.21 -7.75 -7.67
C LEU A 66 35.52 -8.64 -8.88
N GLY A 67 35.97 -9.87 -8.65
CA GLY A 67 36.21 -10.85 -9.71
C GLY A 67 34.95 -11.16 -10.52
N LEU A 68 33.80 -11.33 -9.83
CA LEU A 68 32.51 -11.52 -10.48
C LEU A 68 32.11 -10.30 -11.31
N VAL A 69 32.24 -9.09 -10.78
CA VAL A 69 31.94 -7.84 -11.49
C VAL A 69 32.81 -7.71 -12.74
N LEU A 70 34.12 -7.96 -12.65
CA LEU A 70 35.02 -7.91 -13.80
C LEU A 70 34.62 -8.93 -14.86
N MET A 71 34.26 -10.14 -14.47
CA MET A 71 33.79 -11.19 -15.37
C MET A 71 32.49 -10.77 -16.09
N LEU A 72 31.54 -10.19 -15.36
CA LEU A 72 30.28 -9.66 -15.91
C LEU A 72 30.55 -8.49 -16.87
N CYS A 73 31.44 -7.57 -16.51
CA CYS A 73 31.83 -6.46 -17.41
C CYS A 73 32.50 -6.96 -18.71
N MET A 74 33.34 -7.99 -18.62
CA MET A 74 33.96 -8.59 -19.82
C MET A 74 32.92 -9.30 -20.69
N HIS A 75 31.96 -9.99 -20.08
CA HIS A 75 30.85 -10.62 -20.78
C HIS A 75 29.99 -9.58 -21.52
N TYR A 76 29.64 -8.49 -20.84
CA TYR A 76 28.87 -7.36 -21.38
C TYR A 76 29.57 -6.72 -22.59
N ARG A 77 30.86 -6.43 -22.49
CA ARG A 77 31.64 -5.83 -23.62
C ARG A 77 31.67 -6.69 -24.87
N ARG A 78 31.52 -8.01 -24.75
CA ARG A 78 31.50 -8.94 -25.90
C ARG A 78 30.12 -9.08 -26.54
N HIS A 79 29.03 -8.67 -25.85
CA HIS A 79 27.65 -8.86 -26.28
C HIS A 79 26.88 -7.54 -26.32
N ALA A 80 27.54 -6.42 -26.60
CA ALA A 80 27.01 -5.06 -26.53
C ALA A 80 25.81 -4.76 -27.46
N ASP A 81 25.55 -5.62 -28.45
CA ASP A 81 24.48 -5.41 -29.45
C ASP A 81 23.08 -5.88 -28.96
N LYS A 82 22.93 -6.36 -27.73
CA LYS A 82 21.68 -6.88 -27.21
C LYS A 82 21.35 -6.19 -25.89
N ASP A 83 20.10 -5.81 -25.74
CA ASP A 83 19.58 -5.13 -24.53
C ASP A 83 19.89 -5.97 -23.28
N PRO A 84 20.83 -5.55 -22.41
CA PRO A 84 21.31 -6.39 -21.33
C PRO A 84 20.31 -6.42 -20.19
N GLU A 85 19.90 -7.61 -19.78
CA GLU A 85 19.13 -7.80 -18.53
C GLU A 85 20.00 -7.60 -17.28
N VAL A 86 20.30 -6.36 -16.94
CA VAL A 86 21.12 -5.95 -15.78
C VAL A 86 20.61 -6.60 -14.46
N THR A 87 19.32 -6.92 -14.41
CA THR A 87 18.69 -7.55 -13.22
C THR A 87 19.29 -8.92 -12.88
N SER A 88 19.71 -9.73 -13.87
CA SER A 88 20.32 -11.04 -13.62
C SER A 88 21.72 -10.91 -13.06
N GLU A 89 22.45 -9.90 -13.46
CA GLU A 89 23.81 -9.60 -13.01
C GLU A 89 23.81 -9.07 -11.58
N ILE A 90 22.87 -8.15 -11.28
CA ILE A 90 22.66 -7.68 -9.89
C ILE A 90 22.23 -8.84 -8.99
N ALA A 91 21.35 -9.73 -9.47
CA ALA A 91 20.92 -10.90 -8.71
C ALA A 91 22.10 -11.85 -8.39
N LEU A 92 23.07 -12.03 -9.31
CA LEU A 92 24.28 -12.82 -9.06
C LEU A 92 25.13 -12.22 -7.93
N LEU A 93 25.36 -10.90 -7.94
CA LEU A 93 26.08 -10.21 -6.89
C LEU A 93 25.36 -10.34 -5.54
N LEU A 94 24.04 -10.17 -5.55
CA LEU A 94 23.24 -10.32 -4.34
C LEU A 94 23.29 -11.76 -3.80
N VAL A 95 23.23 -12.76 -4.67
CA VAL A 95 23.33 -14.17 -4.24
C VAL A 95 24.72 -14.49 -3.67
N LEU A 96 25.79 -13.92 -4.19
CA LEU A 96 27.13 -14.04 -3.60
C LEU A 96 27.16 -13.45 -2.17
N THR A 97 26.62 -12.25 -2.00
CA THR A 97 26.59 -11.60 -0.67
C THR A 97 25.64 -12.32 0.30
N LEU A 98 24.51 -12.88 -0.17
CA LEU A 98 23.63 -13.71 0.65
C LEU A 98 24.31 -15.03 1.07
N GLY A 99 25.10 -15.63 0.16
CA GLY A 99 25.95 -16.76 0.50
C GLY A 99 26.93 -16.44 1.63
N ALA A 100 27.58 -15.28 1.55
CA ALA A 100 28.47 -14.81 2.62
C ALA A 100 27.70 -14.52 3.93
N LEU A 101 26.52 -13.89 3.84
CA LEU A 101 25.66 -13.56 4.96
C LEU A 101 25.17 -14.83 5.68
N SER A 102 24.91 -15.92 4.96
CA SER A 102 24.46 -17.19 5.55
C SER A 102 25.42 -17.79 6.55
N HIS A 103 26.69 -17.36 6.54
CA HIS A 103 27.68 -17.80 7.52
C HIS A 103 27.36 -17.30 8.93
N HIS A 104 26.90 -16.06 9.07
CA HIS A 104 26.60 -15.42 10.35
C HIS A 104 25.10 -15.40 10.67
N GLU A 105 24.26 -15.10 9.67
CA GLU A 105 22.82 -14.87 9.79
C GLU A 105 22.06 -15.70 8.73
N PRO A 106 22.00 -17.03 8.87
CA PRO A 106 21.40 -17.92 7.86
C PRO A 106 19.90 -17.67 7.65
N GLU A 107 19.18 -17.30 8.72
CA GLU A 107 17.74 -17.02 8.65
C GLU A 107 17.46 -15.74 7.84
N LEU A 108 18.22 -14.68 8.11
CA LEU A 108 18.10 -13.44 7.35
C LEU A 108 18.49 -13.64 5.89
N ALA A 109 19.59 -14.37 5.63
CA ALA A 109 20.02 -14.68 4.26
C ALA A 109 18.93 -15.46 3.51
N ALA A 110 18.33 -16.47 4.14
CA ALA A 110 17.22 -17.23 3.55
C ALA A 110 15.99 -16.36 3.27
N ALA A 111 15.59 -15.51 4.22
CA ALA A 111 14.44 -14.61 4.05
C ALA A 111 14.65 -13.64 2.87
N VAL A 112 15.82 -13.00 2.78
CA VAL A 112 16.15 -12.09 1.67
C VAL A 112 16.27 -12.86 0.35
N GLY A 113 16.80 -14.09 0.35
CA GLY A 113 16.87 -14.97 -0.81
C GLY A 113 15.49 -15.35 -1.36
N VAL A 114 14.52 -15.63 -0.47
CA VAL A 114 13.13 -15.87 -0.86
C VAL A 114 12.51 -14.61 -1.45
N VAL A 115 12.66 -13.45 -0.82
CA VAL A 115 12.14 -12.17 -1.34
C VAL A 115 12.74 -11.87 -2.71
N LEU A 116 14.05 -12.05 -2.89
CA LEU A 116 14.71 -11.89 -4.20
C LEU A 116 14.08 -12.80 -5.24
N THR A 117 13.88 -14.08 -4.93
CA THR A 117 13.28 -15.04 -5.86
C THR A 117 11.86 -14.64 -6.24
N VAL A 118 11.04 -14.22 -5.27
CA VAL A 118 9.67 -13.76 -5.51
C VAL A 118 9.67 -12.52 -6.41
N LEU A 119 10.53 -11.53 -6.15
CA LEU A 119 10.65 -10.33 -7.00
C LEU A 119 11.04 -10.68 -8.44
N LEU A 120 11.97 -11.62 -8.61
CA LEU A 120 12.38 -12.09 -9.92
C LEU A 120 11.27 -12.88 -10.63
N ALA A 121 10.53 -13.69 -9.90
CA ALA A 121 9.41 -14.49 -10.44
C ALA A 121 8.24 -13.61 -10.88
N LEU A 122 7.91 -12.58 -10.09
CA LEU A 122 6.80 -11.67 -10.33
C LEU A 122 7.11 -10.55 -11.33
N ARG A 123 8.29 -10.51 -11.94
CA ARG A 123 8.70 -9.42 -12.86
C ARG A 123 7.66 -9.14 -13.94
N ARG A 124 7.14 -10.18 -14.60
CA ARG A 124 6.15 -10.04 -15.69
C ARG A 124 4.83 -9.50 -15.17
N GLU A 125 4.36 -10.05 -14.06
CA GLU A 125 3.12 -9.65 -13.41
C GLU A 125 3.20 -8.20 -12.91
N LEU A 126 4.33 -7.83 -12.28
CA LEU A 126 4.58 -6.46 -11.85
C LEU A 126 4.66 -5.48 -13.02
N HIS A 127 5.38 -5.85 -14.08
CA HIS A 127 5.49 -5.02 -15.29
C HIS A 127 4.13 -4.82 -15.98
N HIS A 128 3.37 -5.91 -16.13
CA HIS A 128 2.01 -5.86 -16.67
C HIS A 128 1.08 -5.02 -15.78
N PHE A 129 1.18 -5.20 -14.46
CA PHE A 129 0.40 -4.42 -13.50
C PHE A 129 0.69 -2.93 -13.60
N VAL A 130 1.99 -2.54 -13.59
CA VAL A 130 2.39 -1.13 -13.66
C VAL A 130 2.02 -0.48 -14.99
N LEU A 131 2.26 -1.15 -16.12
CA LEU A 131 2.06 -0.55 -17.43
C LEU A 131 0.63 -0.65 -17.96
N GLN A 132 -0.12 -1.68 -17.58
CA GLN A 132 -1.44 -1.93 -18.18
C GLN A 132 -2.59 -1.77 -17.20
N GLN A 133 -2.32 -1.85 -15.92
CA GLN A 133 -3.37 -1.79 -14.92
C GLN A 133 -3.35 -0.54 -14.05
N LEU A 134 -2.20 0.11 -13.89
CA LEU A 134 -2.12 1.35 -13.12
C LEU A 134 -2.32 2.55 -14.05
N SER A 135 -3.21 3.48 -13.69
CA SER A 135 -3.25 4.78 -14.36
C SER A 135 -2.07 5.64 -13.89
N GLU A 136 -1.69 6.65 -14.69
CA GLU A 136 -0.63 7.59 -14.31
C GLU A 136 -0.97 8.33 -13.01
N GLU A 137 -2.24 8.59 -12.78
CA GLU A 137 -2.73 9.24 -11.57
C GLU A 137 -2.65 8.34 -10.36
N GLU A 138 -3.05 7.07 -10.47
CA GLU A 138 -2.92 6.06 -9.40
C GLU A 138 -1.45 5.85 -9.02
N LEU A 139 -0.56 5.81 -10.01
CA LEU A 139 0.88 5.68 -9.76
C LEU A 139 1.41 6.90 -9.00
N ARG A 140 1.05 8.11 -9.44
CA ARG A 140 1.46 9.35 -8.80
C ARG A 140 0.94 9.43 -7.36
N ASP A 141 -0.32 9.11 -7.14
CA ASP A 141 -0.93 9.15 -5.81
C ASP A 141 -0.35 8.08 -4.88
N GLY A 142 -0.05 6.88 -5.39
CA GLY A 142 0.66 5.83 -4.67
C GLY A 142 2.10 6.23 -4.28
N LEU A 143 2.82 6.90 -5.20
CA LEU A 143 4.15 7.43 -4.92
C LEU A 143 4.09 8.57 -3.88
N MET A 144 3.09 9.45 -3.96
CA MET A 144 2.87 10.51 -2.96
C MET A 144 2.55 9.92 -1.59
N LEU A 145 1.64 8.94 -1.50
CA LEU A 145 1.35 8.23 -0.26
C LEU A 145 2.61 7.59 0.33
N SER A 146 3.38 6.88 -0.50
CA SER A 146 4.63 6.24 -0.07
C SER A 146 5.65 7.26 0.43
N THR A 147 5.78 8.39 -0.26
CA THR A 147 6.69 9.48 0.14
C THR A 147 6.28 10.07 1.49
N VAL A 148 4.98 10.37 1.67
CA VAL A 148 4.49 10.92 2.93
C VAL A 148 4.65 9.91 4.07
N ALA A 149 4.30 8.62 3.84
CA ALA A 149 4.34 7.59 4.86
C ALA A 149 5.77 7.16 5.24
N LEU A 150 6.68 7.02 4.26
CA LEU A 150 8.01 6.46 4.49
C LEU A 150 9.07 7.53 4.74
N VAL A 151 8.88 8.74 4.25
CA VAL A 151 9.88 9.80 4.38
C VAL A 151 9.38 10.92 5.31
N VAL A 152 8.22 11.52 5.01
CA VAL A 152 7.76 12.69 5.76
C VAL A 152 7.37 12.30 7.18
N LEU A 153 6.57 11.26 7.35
CA LEU A 153 6.04 10.83 8.65
C LEU A 153 7.14 10.48 9.67
N PRO A 154 8.18 9.68 9.35
CA PRO A 154 9.25 9.40 10.32
C PRO A 154 10.11 10.63 10.66
N LEU A 155 10.21 11.62 9.76
CA LEU A 155 10.95 12.85 9.99
C LEU A 155 10.14 13.90 10.77
N THR A 156 8.82 13.70 10.90
CA THR A 156 7.93 14.66 11.55
C THR A 156 8.04 14.55 13.08
N PRO A 157 8.30 15.67 13.80
CA PRO A 157 8.46 15.65 15.26
C PRO A 157 7.14 15.32 15.96
N ASP A 158 7.24 14.52 17.02
CA ASP A 158 6.12 14.15 17.89
C ASP A 158 6.09 15.05 19.10
N GLN A 159 5.67 16.28 18.93
CA GLN A 159 5.53 17.26 20.00
C GLN A 159 4.44 18.26 19.66
N PHE A 160 3.75 18.71 20.69
CA PHE A 160 2.72 19.74 20.53
C PHE A 160 3.35 21.11 20.28
N LEU A 161 2.94 21.76 19.20
CA LEU A 161 3.45 23.03 18.71
C LEU A 161 2.30 24.03 18.47
N GLY A 162 2.67 25.28 18.23
CA GLY A 162 1.73 26.32 17.80
C GLY A 162 0.86 26.92 18.92
N PRO A 163 -0.15 27.71 18.56
CA PRO A 163 -1.04 28.34 19.51
C PRO A 163 -1.83 27.26 20.26
N TYR A 164 -1.97 27.47 21.56
CA TYR A 164 -2.68 26.57 22.48
C TYR A 164 -2.03 25.20 22.74
N ASN A 165 -0.84 24.90 22.17
CA ASN A 165 -0.18 23.59 22.27
C ASN A 165 -1.08 22.41 21.85
N ILE A 166 -1.82 22.54 20.73
CA ILE A 166 -2.77 21.52 20.27
C ILE A 166 -2.28 20.88 18.98
N LEU A 167 -1.44 21.54 18.22
CA LEU A 167 -0.95 21.05 16.93
C LEU A 167 0.18 20.07 17.16
N ASN A 168 -0.06 18.79 16.84
CA ASN A 168 1.01 17.80 16.76
C ASN A 168 1.26 17.47 15.28
N PRO A 169 2.41 17.89 14.70
CA PRO A 169 2.71 17.63 13.29
C PRO A 169 2.67 16.16 12.90
N ARG A 170 3.10 15.28 13.82
CA ARG A 170 3.07 13.82 13.57
C ARG A 170 1.64 13.28 13.50
N THR A 171 0.75 13.75 14.37
CA THR A 171 -0.67 13.38 14.31
C THR A 171 -1.31 13.88 13.02
N ILE A 172 -1.01 15.12 12.61
CA ILE A 172 -1.49 15.70 11.35
C ILE A 172 -1.01 14.86 10.15
N CYS A 173 0.28 14.51 10.12
CA CYS A 173 0.84 13.66 9.07
C CYS A 173 0.21 12.25 9.05
N ASN A 174 0.00 11.65 10.22
CA ASN A 174 -0.71 10.37 10.36
C ASN A 174 -2.13 10.42 9.79
N LEU A 175 -2.86 11.53 10.00
CA LEU A 175 -4.20 11.72 9.42
C LEU A 175 -4.15 11.77 7.90
N VAL A 176 -3.19 12.49 7.31
CA VAL A 176 -3.00 12.55 5.86
C VAL A 176 -2.73 11.15 5.31
N VAL A 177 -1.77 10.42 5.90
CA VAL A 177 -1.43 9.05 5.49
C VAL A 177 -2.63 8.13 5.62
N LEU A 178 -3.39 8.22 6.73
CA LEU A 178 -4.59 7.42 6.93
C LEU A 178 -5.64 7.67 5.85
N LEU A 179 -5.97 8.95 5.60
CA LEU A 179 -7.00 9.30 4.63
C LEU A 179 -6.61 8.87 3.22
N MET A 180 -5.35 9.06 2.83
CA MET A 180 -4.83 8.57 1.55
C MET A 180 -4.86 7.03 1.47
N ALA A 181 -4.42 6.33 2.52
CA ALA A 181 -4.40 4.86 2.54
C ALA A 181 -5.81 4.26 2.46
N VAL A 182 -6.77 4.82 3.21
CA VAL A 182 -8.17 4.38 3.18
C VAL A 182 -8.79 4.64 1.80
N GLY A 183 -8.53 5.81 1.20
CA GLY A 183 -8.95 6.12 -0.17
C GLY A 183 -8.36 5.14 -1.20
N ALA A 184 -7.06 4.85 -1.11
CA ALA A 184 -6.38 3.88 -1.96
C ALA A 184 -6.97 2.46 -1.82
N LEU A 185 -7.21 2.01 -0.59
CA LEU A 185 -7.86 0.73 -0.33
C LEU A 185 -9.28 0.67 -0.93
N GLY A 186 -10.07 1.74 -0.76
CA GLY A 186 -11.39 1.85 -1.37
C GLY A 186 -11.34 1.72 -2.90
N HIS A 187 -10.37 2.37 -3.53
CA HIS A 187 -10.16 2.30 -4.98
C HIS A 187 -9.75 0.90 -5.44
N ILE A 188 -8.81 0.26 -4.73
CA ILE A 188 -8.37 -1.12 -5.01
C ILE A 188 -9.55 -2.09 -4.88
N VAL A 189 -10.35 -1.97 -3.81
CA VAL A 189 -11.54 -2.81 -3.60
C VAL A 189 -12.52 -2.68 -4.75
N MET A 190 -12.83 -1.45 -5.19
CA MET A 190 -13.70 -1.21 -6.35
C MET A 190 -13.19 -1.90 -7.61
N ARG A 191 -11.89 -1.82 -7.84
CA ARG A 191 -11.25 -2.40 -9.02
C ARG A 191 -11.27 -3.93 -9.01
N LEU A 192 -10.95 -4.54 -7.86
CA LEU A 192 -10.96 -6.01 -7.70
C LEU A 192 -12.36 -6.60 -7.80
N MET A 193 -13.36 -5.87 -7.32
CA MET A 193 -14.74 -6.34 -7.30
C MET A 193 -15.42 -6.29 -8.66
N GLY A 194 -15.01 -5.38 -9.54
CA GLY A 194 -15.55 -5.24 -10.88
C GLY A 194 -17.08 -5.08 -10.91
N PRO A 195 -17.71 -5.08 -12.09
CA PRO A 195 -19.15 -4.89 -12.23
C PRO A 195 -20.02 -6.04 -11.69
N ARG A 196 -19.40 -7.17 -11.29
CA ARG A 196 -20.12 -8.37 -10.84
C ARG A 196 -20.75 -8.26 -9.45
N TYR A 197 -20.24 -7.41 -8.57
CA TYR A 197 -20.71 -7.33 -7.17
C TYR A 197 -21.80 -6.31 -6.92
N GLY A 198 -22.28 -5.68 -7.98
CA GLY A 198 -23.49 -4.86 -7.95
C GLY A 198 -23.34 -3.47 -7.34
N LEU A 199 -24.36 -2.67 -7.54
CA LEU A 199 -24.47 -1.28 -7.12
C LEU A 199 -24.16 -1.02 -5.62
N PRO A 200 -24.59 -1.89 -4.66
CA PRO A 200 -24.36 -1.61 -3.25
C PRO A 200 -22.89 -1.60 -2.85
N LEU A 201 -22.16 -2.59 -3.30
CA LEU A 201 -20.77 -2.76 -2.90
C LEU A 201 -19.85 -1.76 -3.58
N SER A 202 -20.14 -1.43 -4.85
CA SER A 202 -19.45 -0.34 -5.54
C SER A 202 -19.70 1.02 -4.89
N ALA A 203 -20.91 1.26 -4.35
CA ALA A 203 -21.22 2.48 -3.63
C ALA A 203 -20.48 2.59 -2.28
N ILE A 204 -20.37 1.49 -1.53
CA ILE A 204 -19.56 1.46 -0.29
C ILE A 204 -18.11 1.75 -0.62
N ALA A 205 -17.54 1.06 -1.61
CA ALA A 205 -16.14 1.22 -1.98
C ALA A 205 -15.86 2.64 -2.53
N SER A 206 -16.73 3.21 -3.36
CA SER A 206 -16.60 4.59 -3.83
C SER A 206 -16.81 5.62 -2.71
N GLY A 207 -17.58 5.28 -1.68
CA GLY A 207 -17.75 6.09 -0.47
C GLY A 207 -16.46 6.36 0.29
N PHE A 208 -15.48 5.45 0.22
CA PHE A 208 -14.15 5.68 0.80
C PHE A 208 -13.37 6.76 0.05
N ALA A 209 -13.61 6.94 -1.23
CA ALA A 209 -13.05 8.04 -1.99
C ALA A 209 -13.79 9.36 -1.71
N SER A 210 -15.10 9.34 -1.83
CA SER A 210 -15.99 10.46 -1.51
C SER A 210 -17.45 10.00 -1.47
N SER A 211 -18.03 9.93 -0.27
CA SER A 211 -19.45 9.59 -0.13
C SER A 211 -20.36 10.65 -0.76
N SER A 212 -20.04 11.94 -0.61
CA SER A 212 -20.78 13.05 -1.21
C SER A 212 -20.77 12.99 -2.73
N ALA A 213 -19.62 12.75 -3.35
CA ALA A 213 -19.52 12.59 -4.80
C ALA A 213 -20.27 11.35 -5.29
N THR A 214 -20.21 10.25 -4.53
CA THR A 214 -20.96 9.02 -4.82
C THR A 214 -22.47 9.26 -4.82
N ILE A 215 -22.98 9.96 -3.80
CA ILE A 215 -24.39 10.32 -3.68
C ILE A 215 -24.83 11.21 -4.86
N ALA A 216 -24.03 12.24 -5.18
CA ALA A 216 -24.31 13.14 -6.30
C ALA A 216 -24.34 12.40 -7.64
N LEU A 217 -23.39 11.49 -7.89
CA LEU A 217 -23.32 10.68 -9.10
C LEU A 217 -24.54 9.74 -9.23
N LEU A 218 -24.93 9.08 -8.14
CA LEU A 218 -26.09 8.19 -8.11
C LEU A 218 -27.39 8.98 -8.34
N ALA A 219 -27.53 10.16 -7.75
CA ALA A 219 -28.67 11.05 -7.98
C ALA A 219 -28.75 11.53 -9.44
N HIS A 220 -27.59 11.86 -10.04
CA HIS A 220 -27.52 12.27 -11.45
C HIS A 220 -27.95 11.14 -12.38
N ARG A 221 -27.55 9.88 -12.12
CA ARG A 221 -27.98 8.71 -12.90
C ARG A 221 -29.48 8.47 -12.84
N VAL A 222 -30.09 8.60 -11.66
CA VAL A 222 -31.53 8.49 -11.52
C VAL A 222 -32.26 9.52 -12.39
N ARG A 223 -31.77 10.76 -12.42
CA ARG A 223 -32.36 11.83 -13.25
C ARG A 223 -32.20 11.59 -14.74
N GLN A 224 -31.04 11.13 -15.20
CA GLN A 224 -30.80 10.95 -16.65
C GLN A 224 -31.44 9.67 -17.23
N GLN A 225 -31.44 8.58 -16.47
CA GLN A 225 -31.83 7.27 -16.98
C GLN A 225 -33.30 6.90 -16.67
N GLY A 226 -34.04 7.75 -15.92
CA GLY A 226 -35.37 7.42 -15.44
C GLY A 226 -35.42 6.14 -14.60
N ALA A 227 -34.26 5.75 -14.03
CA ALA A 227 -34.10 4.51 -13.30
C ALA A 227 -34.91 4.54 -11.99
N ALA A 228 -35.26 3.36 -11.48
CA ALA A 228 -35.93 3.24 -10.20
C ALA A 228 -35.07 3.88 -9.08
N ALA A 229 -35.54 4.99 -8.50
CA ALA A 229 -34.78 5.78 -7.52
C ALA A 229 -34.41 5.00 -6.26
N ARG A 230 -35.23 4.02 -5.88
CA ARG A 230 -35.09 3.28 -4.60
C ARG A 230 -33.79 2.50 -4.44
N PRO A 231 -33.32 1.70 -5.41
CA PRO A 231 -32.03 1.00 -5.27
C PRO A 231 -30.84 1.95 -5.26
N PHE A 232 -30.89 3.03 -6.05
CA PHE A 232 -29.82 4.04 -6.04
C PHE A 232 -29.76 4.82 -4.71
N ALA A 233 -30.91 5.10 -4.12
CA ALA A 233 -30.97 5.67 -2.77
C ALA A 233 -30.40 4.71 -1.72
N GLY A 234 -30.68 3.41 -1.81
CA GLY A 234 -30.08 2.40 -0.94
C GLY A 234 -28.56 2.34 -1.06
N ALA A 235 -28.04 2.38 -2.28
CA ALA A 235 -26.60 2.44 -2.55
C ALA A 235 -25.98 3.74 -2.00
N ALA A 236 -26.63 4.88 -2.19
CA ALA A 236 -26.20 6.17 -1.64
C ALA A 236 -26.15 6.16 -0.10
N VAL A 237 -27.14 5.56 0.56
CA VAL A 237 -27.11 5.37 2.03
C VAL A 237 -25.95 4.48 2.43
N LEU A 238 -25.70 3.37 1.73
CA LEU A 238 -24.61 2.45 2.05
C LEU A 238 -23.22 3.09 1.87
N SER A 239 -23.05 4.08 0.99
CA SER A 239 -21.78 4.79 0.86
C SER A 239 -21.36 5.52 2.14
N ASN A 240 -22.31 5.89 3.01
CA ASN A 240 -22.02 6.50 4.30
C ASN A 240 -21.35 5.54 5.30
N LEU A 241 -21.42 4.21 5.10
CA LEU A 241 -20.65 3.27 5.91
C LEU A 241 -19.14 3.52 5.81
N ALA A 242 -18.68 3.93 4.63
CA ALA A 242 -17.30 4.32 4.44
C ALA A 242 -16.93 5.53 5.31
N SER A 243 -17.77 6.58 5.33
CA SER A 243 -17.55 7.77 6.16
C SER A 243 -17.58 7.45 7.65
N ILE A 244 -18.50 6.60 8.11
CA ILE A 244 -18.56 6.14 9.50
C ILE A 244 -17.29 5.37 9.87
N THR A 245 -16.81 4.51 8.99
CA THR A 245 -15.55 3.76 9.17
C THR A 245 -14.35 4.71 9.22
N GLN A 246 -14.27 5.68 8.31
CA GLN A 246 -13.22 6.70 8.31
C GLN A 246 -13.22 7.52 9.59
N PHE A 247 -14.40 7.93 10.06
CA PHE A 247 -14.55 8.67 11.32
C PHE A 247 -14.03 7.86 12.51
N ALA A 248 -14.38 6.57 12.61
CA ALA A 248 -13.86 5.68 13.65
C ALA A 248 -12.34 5.54 13.59
N LEU A 249 -11.77 5.42 12.37
CA LEU A 249 -10.32 5.35 12.16
C LEU A 249 -9.62 6.65 12.56
N VAL A 250 -10.18 7.81 12.17
CA VAL A 250 -9.65 9.12 12.56
C VAL A 250 -9.63 9.27 14.08
N LEU A 251 -10.74 8.94 14.76
CA LEU A 251 -10.79 8.98 16.24
C LEU A 251 -9.72 8.07 16.85
N SER A 252 -9.51 6.87 16.31
CA SER A 252 -8.52 5.93 16.84
C SER A 252 -7.08 6.42 16.73
N ILE A 253 -6.78 7.27 15.75
CA ILE A 253 -5.44 7.86 15.54
C ILE A 253 -5.24 9.11 16.38
N VAL A 254 -6.27 9.96 16.49
CA VAL A 254 -6.19 11.21 17.26
C VAL A 254 -6.05 10.92 18.75
N ASP A 255 -6.97 10.16 19.30
CA ASP A 255 -6.91 9.62 20.66
C ASP A 255 -7.83 8.41 20.80
N ARG A 256 -7.23 7.24 21.02
CA ARG A 256 -7.97 5.98 21.18
C ARG A 256 -8.98 6.01 22.33
N ARG A 257 -8.76 6.86 23.35
CA ARG A 257 -9.68 7.02 24.47
C ARG A 257 -11.01 7.66 24.08
N LEU A 258 -11.03 8.38 22.95
CA LEU A 258 -12.25 8.97 22.40
C LEU A 258 -13.16 7.91 21.75
N LEU A 259 -12.63 6.77 21.34
CA LEU A 259 -13.42 5.69 20.74
C LEU A 259 -14.41 5.06 21.74
N ASP A 260 -13.99 4.88 22.99
CA ASP A 260 -14.80 4.17 24.00
C ASP A 260 -16.18 4.82 24.23
N PRO A 261 -16.31 6.15 24.46
CA PRO A 261 -17.61 6.77 24.64
C PRO A 261 -18.46 6.85 23.37
N PHE A 262 -17.82 6.87 22.18
CA PHE A 262 -18.54 6.99 20.91
C PHE A 262 -18.80 5.64 20.22
N TRP A 263 -18.20 4.55 20.72
CA TRP A 263 -18.32 3.23 20.08
C TRP A 263 -19.76 2.78 19.87
N SER A 264 -20.62 2.94 20.88
CA SER A 264 -22.04 2.58 20.77
C SER A 264 -22.78 3.40 19.72
N SER A 265 -22.51 4.70 19.65
CA SER A 265 -23.12 5.60 18.66
C SER A 265 -22.65 5.29 17.24
N ILE A 266 -21.35 5.02 17.08
CA ILE A 266 -20.75 4.62 15.79
C ILE A 266 -21.34 3.28 15.33
N ALA A 267 -21.39 2.29 16.22
CA ALA A 267 -21.94 0.97 15.91
C ALA A 267 -23.44 1.05 15.57
N LEU A 268 -24.22 1.83 16.33
CA LEU A 268 -25.63 2.03 16.05
C LEU A 268 -25.85 2.77 14.73
N GLY A 269 -25.08 3.82 14.47
CA GLY A 269 -25.13 4.54 13.18
C GLY A 269 -24.79 3.66 12.00
N ALA A 270 -23.75 2.84 12.11
CA ALA A 270 -23.37 1.85 11.08
C ALA A 270 -24.47 0.80 10.88
N LEU A 271 -25.04 0.28 11.98
CA LEU A 271 -26.12 -0.70 11.89
C LEU A 271 -27.38 -0.11 11.23
N VAL A 272 -27.81 1.08 11.63
CA VAL A 272 -28.98 1.77 11.02
C VAL A 272 -28.74 2.03 9.56
N THR A 273 -27.57 2.54 9.19
CA THR A 273 -27.18 2.80 7.80
C THR A 273 -27.17 1.51 6.98
N LEU A 274 -26.64 0.43 7.52
CA LEU A 274 -26.60 -0.89 6.85
C LEU A 274 -28.02 -1.43 6.65
N VAL A 275 -28.82 -1.47 7.73
CA VAL A 275 -30.19 -2.01 7.69
C VAL A 275 -31.06 -1.19 6.72
N TYR A 276 -31.01 0.12 6.81
CA TYR A 276 -31.82 1.00 5.96
C TYR A 276 -31.39 0.91 4.49
N GLY A 277 -30.08 0.92 4.23
CA GLY A 277 -29.56 0.74 2.87
C GLY A 277 -29.95 -0.61 2.26
N VAL A 278 -29.84 -1.70 3.02
CA VAL A 278 -30.26 -3.05 2.56
C VAL A 278 -31.75 -3.14 2.33
N LEU A 279 -32.59 -2.55 3.18
CA LEU A 279 -34.05 -2.50 3.02
C LEU A 279 -34.46 -1.77 1.73
N LEU A 280 -33.77 -0.68 1.37
CA LEU A 280 -34.00 0.03 0.13
C LEU A 280 -33.57 -0.79 -1.10
N LEU A 281 -32.59 -1.67 -0.96
CA LEU A 281 -32.09 -2.56 -2.01
C LEU A 281 -32.91 -3.85 -2.17
N ALA A 282 -33.70 -4.24 -1.18
CA ALA A 282 -34.42 -5.53 -1.14
C ALA A 282 -35.25 -5.83 -2.39
N PRO A 283 -35.96 -4.83 -3.02
CA PRO A 283 -36.71 -5.08 -4.25
C PRO A 283 -35.84 -5.27 -5.50
N TRP A 284 -34.52 -4.95 -5.47
CA TRP A 284 -33.66 -4.97 -6.66
C TRP A 284 -32.98 -6.31 -6.95
N ARG A 285 -33.05 -7.25 -6.04
CA ARG A 285 -32.49 -8.62 -6.25
C ARG A 285 -33.11 -9.36 -7.43
N ALA A 286 -34.19 -8.83 -8.01
CA ALA A 286 -34.94 -9.42 -9.12
C ALA A 286 -34.66 -8.79 -10.50
N ALA A 287 -33.90 -7.73 -10.64
CA ALA A 287 -33.71 -7.04 -11.92
C ALA A 287 -32.24 -6.62 -12.14
N HIS A 288 -31.59 -7.32 -13.06
CA HIS A 288 -30.48 -6.95 -13.95
C HIS A 288 -29.26 -6.17 -13.40
N GLY A 289 -28.06 -6.66 -13.77
CA GLY A 289 -26.76 -6.04 -13.53
C GLY A 289 -26.67 -4.61 -14.10
N GLY A 290 -26.70 -3.63 -13.22
CA GLY A 290 -26.38 -2.25 -13.55
C GLY A 290 -24.87 -2.08 -13.67
N SER A 291 -24.41 -1.37 -14.69
CA SER A 291 -23.00 -1.04 -14.92
C SER A 291 -22.40 -0.38 -13.69
N ALA A 292 -21.25 -0.88 -13.26
CA ALA A 292 -20.47 -0.31 -12.18
C ALA A 292 -20.16 1.17 -12.48
N THR A 293 -20.30 2.00 -11.47
CA THR A 293 -19.83 3.39 -11.53
C THR A 293 -18.33 3.39 -11.47
N HIS A 294 -17.66 3.88 -12.52
CA HIS A 294 -16.29 4.35 -12.35
C HIS A 294 -16.38 5.71 -11.64
N PRO A 295 -15.79 5.87 -10.46
CA PRO A 295 -15.57 7.20 -9.90
C PRO A 295 -14.62 7.93 -10.83
N GLY A 296 -14.84 9.22 -11.02
CA GLY A 296 -13.91 10.07 -11.74
C GLY A 296 -12.51 10.06 -11.11
N ASP A 297 -11.55 10.40 -11.94
CA ASP A 297 -10.14 10.48 -11.64
C ASP A 297 -9.85 11.15 -10.28
N GLY A 298 -8.97 10.56 -9.48
CA GLY A 298 -8.47 11.16 -8.23
C GLY A 298 -9.09 10.66 -6.91
N ALA A 299 -9.43 9.38 -6.80
CA ALA A 299 -10.12 8.80 -5.63
C ALA A 299 -9.36 8.88 -4.29
N PHE A 300 -8.05 9.11 -4.28
CA PHE A 300 -7.23 9.24 -3.06
C PHE A 300 -6.15 10.34 -3.17
N SER A 301 -6.50 11.45 -3.79
CA SER A 301 -5.56 12.54 -4.02
C SER A 301 -5.03 13.14 -2.70
N LEU A 302 -3.73 13.45 -2.69
CA LEU A 302 -3.08 14.16 -1.59
C LEU A 302 -3.80 15.47 -1.24
N TRP A 303 -4.31 16.19 -2.24
CA TRP A 303 -5.04 17.44 -2.04
C TRP A 303 -6.32 17.26 -1.21
N THR A 304 -7.07 16.22 -1.49
CA THR A 304 -8.30 15.88 -0.71
C THR A 304 -7.94 15.53 0.73
N ALA A 305 -6.90 14.70 0.94
CA ALA A 305 -6.44 14.33 2.27
C ALA A 305 -5.93 15.57 3.05
N LEU A 306 -5.17 16.45 2.40
CA LEU A 306 -4.71 17.70 3.00
C LEU A 306 -5.86 18.66 3.32
N ALA A 307 -6.84 18.80 2.45
CA ALA A 307 -8.00 19.66 2.68
C ALA A 307 -8.82 19.18 3.89
N ILE A 308 -9.10 17.89 3.98
CA ILE A 308 -9.82 17.28 5.12
C ILE A 308 -9.00 17.45 6.41
N THR A 309 -7.70 17.14 6.36
CA THR A 309 -6.81 17.29 7.52
C THR A 309 -6.71 18.75 7.96
N ALA A 310 -6.63 19.69 7.02
CA ALA A 310 -6.62 21.13 7.32
C ALA A 310 -7.94 21.60 7.92
N ALA A 311 -9.09 21.08 7.45
CA ALA A 311 -10.39 21.37 8.03
C ALA A 311 -10.49 20.85 9.48
N ILE A 312 -10.10 19.60 9.73
CA ILE A 312 -10.08 19.01 11.07
C ILE A 312 -9.17 19.83 12.01
N THR A 313 -7.97 20.16 11.53
CA THR A 313 -7.00 20.96 12.30
C THR A 313 -7.52 22.37 12.57
N GLY A 314 -8.15 23.00 11.57
CA GLY A 314 -8.78 24.32 11.69
C GLY A 314 -9.93 24.34 12.70
N ILE A 315 -10.80 23.31 12.69
CA ILE A 315 -11.87 23.14 13.67
C ILE A 315 -11.29 22.96 15.08
N ALA A 316 -10.22 22.17 15.23
CA ALA A 316 -9.56 21.96 16.51
C ALA A 316 -8.98 23.29 17.07
N LEU A 317 -8.28 24.07 16.22
CA LEU A 317 -7.77 25.41 16.60
C LEU A 317 -8.89 26.36 16.97
N PHE A 318 -9.95 26.40 16.17
CA PHE A 318 -11.12 27.25 16.42
C PHE A 318 -11.83 26.87 17.74
N SER A 319 -11.96 25.57 18.00
CA SER A 319 -12.52 25.07 19.27
C SER A 319 -11.69 25.50 20.47
N ALA A 320 -10.37 25.43 20.38
CA ALA A 320 -9.48 25.86 21.45
C ALA A 320 -9.51 27.39 21.67
N PHE A 321 -9.57 28.14 20.58
CA PHE A 321 -9.76 29.59 20.65
C PHE A 321 -11.06 29.97 21.37
N LEU A 322 -12.17 29.33 21.00
CA LEU A 322 -13.47 29.57 21.66
C LEU A 322 -13.49 29.11 23.10
N LEU A 323 -12.82 28.00 23.43
CA LEU A 323 -12.69 27.53 24.81
C LEU A 323 -11.97 28.56 25.66
N GLN A 324 -10.95 29.23 25.14
CA GLN A 324 -10.22 30.24 25.87
C GLN A 324 -11.02 31.55 26.05
N LEU A 325 -11.84 31.93 25.04
CA LEU A 325 -12.66 33.15 25.11
C LEU A 325 -13.95 32.98 25.90
N LEU A 326 -14.67 31.89 25.76
CA LEU A 326 -16.02 31.67 26.23
C LEU A 326 -16.13 30.54 27.27
N GLY A 327 -15.00 29.95 27.65
CA GLY A 327 -14.98 28.80 28.53
C GLY A 327 -15.70 27.57 27.94
N PRO A 328 -16.27 26.67 28.79
CA PRO A 328 -16.89 25.42 28.31
C PRO A 328 -18.02 25.62 27.29
N ASN A 329 -18.72 26.74 27.32
CA ASN A 329 -19.78 27.09 26.37
C ASN A 329 -19.24 27.34 24.95
N GLY A 330 -17.98 27.75 24.84
CA GLY A 330 -17.31 27.94 23.54
C GLY A 330 -17.10 26.66 22.79
N VAL A 331 -16.87 25.53 23.47
CA VAL A 331 -16.71 24.21 22.85
C VAL A 331 -18.02 23.76 22.18
N ASN A 332 -19.16 23.98 22.83
CA ASN A 332 -20.46 23.65 22.27
C ASN A 332 -20.74 24.47 20.98
N LEU A 333 -20.37 25.75 20.97
CA LEU A 333 -20.48 26.61 19.78
C LEU A 333 -19.56 26.12 18.65
N ALA A 334 -18.32 25.78 18.99
CA ALA A 334 -17.38 25.23 18.01
C ALA A 334 -17.87 23.91 17.39
N ALA A 335 -18.42 23.02 18.21
CA ALA A 335 -18.98 21.75 17.76
C ALA A 335 -20.20 21.99 16.84
N PHE A 336 -21.06 22.96 17.16
CA PHE A 336 -22.18 23.32 16.31
C PHE A 336 -21.73 23.87 14.96
N VAL A 337 -20.78 24.80 14.94
CA VAL A 337 -20.23 25.39 13.70
C VAL A 337 -19.48 24.34 12.90
N GLY A 338 -18.68 23.49 13.54
CA GLY A 338 -17.96 22.38 12.90
C GLY A 338 -18.90 21.38 12.24
N GLY A 339 -20.01 21.04 12.92
CA GLY A 339 -21.04 20.15 12.37
C GLY A 339 -21.86 20.73 11.22
N LEU A 340 -21.88 22.07 11.06
CA LEU A 340 -22.50 22.73 9.89
C LEU A 340 -21.57 22.73 8.65
N ALA A 341 -20.26 22.52 8.85
CA ALA A 341 -19.28 22.51 7.78
C ALA A 341 -19.11 21.12 7.11
N ASP A 342 -19.66 20.06 7.72
CA ASP A 342 -19.67 18.69 7.19
C ASP A 342 -21.05 18.43 6.54
#